data_6d78487a94029e9616258593e2c69892
#
_entry.id   6d78487a94029e9616258593e2c69892
#
_cell.length_a   1.000
_cell.length_b   1.000
_cell.length_c   1.000
_cell.angle_alpha   90.00
_cell.angle_beta   90.00
_cell.angle_gamma   90.00
#
_symmetry.space_group_name_H-M   'P 1'
#
loop_
_entity.id
_entity.type
_entity.pdbx_description
1 polymer ?
#
loop_
_entity_poly.entity_id
_entity_poly.type
_entity_poly.pdbx_seq_one_letter_code
_entity_poly.pdbx_strand_id
1 'polypeptide(L)'
;MPDLANSCYTYRDASEALFTGGVVRMGFSPELYSPKPGDKRVFWREKRLTVSIKRDSQGKDFYVCENAMNDTVHDITIGFDLARDGVISNAHSRGLRLPYHGVCEHAQLRTARLNRMRVNDGYTLQFADRVGRSEGCAHLFDLSIDLLRLFKF
;
A
#
# COMPACT_ATOMS: atom_id res chain seq x y z
N MET A 1 -6.65 -19.52 -12.39
CA MET A 1 -6.09 -18.40 -11.60
C MET A 1 -6.97 -17.19 -11.83
N PRO A 2 -7.20 -16.33 -10.83
CA PRO A 2 -7.88 -15.07 -11.08
C PRO A 2 -7.05 -14.25 -12.08
N ASP A 3 -7.75 -13.55 -12.98
CA ASP A 3 -7.12 -12.63 -13.89
C ASP A 3 -6.60 -11.43 -13.10
N LEU A 4 -5.28 -11.26 -13.04
CA LEU A 4 -4.62 -10.17 -12.35
C LEU A 4 -4.26 -9.00 -13.28
N ALA A 5 -4.59 -9.10 -14.58
CA ALA A 5 -4.28 -8.06 -15.54
C ALA A 5 -4.80 -6.70 -15.07
N ASN A 6 -3.91 -5.71 -15.11
CA ASN A 6 -4.19 -4.33 -14.71
C ASN A 6 -4.69 -4.12 -13.26
N SER A 7 -4.50 -5.10 -12.36
CA SER A 7 -4.90 -4.99 -10.95
C SER A 7 -3.97 -4.09 -10.12
N CYS A 8 -2.72 -3.94 -10.53
CA CYS A 8 -1.74 -3.03 -9.94
C CYS A 8 -0.63 -2.69 -10.94
N TYR A 9 0.27 -1.79 -10.57
CA TYR A 9 1.40 -1.36 -11.41
C TYR A 9 2.24 -2.53 -11.94
N THR A 10 2.44 -3.55 -11.13
CA THR A 10 3.22 -4.74 -11.51
C THR A 10 2.55 -5.54 -12.61
N TYR A 11 1.22 -5.70 -12.56
CA TYR A 11 0.45 -6.53 -13.47
C TYR A 11 -0.22 -5.74 -14.60
N ARG A 12 0.12 -4.48 -14.80
CA ARG A 12 -0.37 -3.74 -15.97
C ARG A 12 0.38 -4.17 -17.24
N ASP A 13 -0.28 -4.09 -18.37
CA ASP A 13 0.27 -4.51 -19.67
C ASP A 13 1.62 -3.81 -19.97
N ALA A 14 1.72 -2.52 -19.67
CA ALA A 14 2.94 -1.74 -19.88
C ALA A 14 4.15 -2.20 -19.02
N SER A 15 3.94 -3.00 -17.97
CA SER A 15 5.03 -3.53 -17.15
C SER A 15 5.64 -4.81 -17.67
N GLU A 16 5.04 -5.47 -18.66
CA GLU A 16 5.54 -6.70 -19.26
C GLU A 16 6.97 -6.55 -19.78
N ALA A 17 7.27 -5.42 -20.40
CA ALA A 17 8.61 -5.11 -20.90
C ALA A 17 9.69 -5.06 -19.80
N LEU A 18 9.33 -4.73 -18.56
CA LEU A 18 10.26 -4.70 -17.43
C LEU A 18 10.64 -6.12 -17.00
N PHE A 19 9.72 -7.06 -17.08
CA PHE A 19 9.98 -8.48 -16.78
C PHE A 19 10.82 -9.13 -17.87
N THR A 20 10.48 -8.92 -19.15
CA THR A 20 11.21 -9.47 -20.28
C THR A 20 12.59 -8.83 -20.47
N GLY A 21 12.76 -7.57 -20.08
CA GLY A 21 14.02 -6.83 -20.14
C GLY A 21 15.02 -7.16 -19.02
N GLY A 22 14.69 -8.08 -18.10
CA GLY A 22 15.58 -8.48 -17.00
C GLY A 22 15.80 -7.43 -15.93
N VAL A 23 14.99 -6.38 -15.91
CA VAL A 23 15.07 -5.29 -14.89
C VAL A 23 14.48 -5.75 -13.56
N VAL A 24 13.48 -6.63 -13.60
CA VAL A 24 12.77 -7.09 -12.41
C VAL A 24 13.49 -8.22 -11.72
N ARG A 25 13.69 -8.08 -10.41
CA ARG A 25 14.23 -9.14 -9.55
C ARG A 25 13.17 -9.58 -8.56
N MET A 26 13.00 -10.89 -8.39
CA MET A 26 12.12 -11.43 -7.36
C MET A 26 12.67 -11.12 -5.97
N GLY A 27 11.84 -10.52 -5.13
CA GLY A 27 12.18 -10.18 -3.74
C GLY A 27 11.90 -11.32 -2.74
N PHE A 28 11.60 -12.52 -3.25
CA PHE A 28 11.30 -13.71 -2.44
C PHE A 28 11.84 -14.95 -3.15
N SER A 29 12.07 -16.02 -2.35
CA SER A 29 12.43 -17.32 -2.91
C SER A 29 11.20 -17.99 -3.54
N PRO A 30 11.29 -18.51 -4.77
CA PRO A 30 10.21 -19.26 -5.40
C PRO A 30 9.70 -20.44 -4.57
N GLU A 31 10.55 -21.05 -3.72
CA GLU A 31 10.20 -22.16 -2.85
C GLU A 31 9.14 -21.76 -1.81
N LEU A 32 9.08 -20.48 -1.41
CA LEU A 32 8.06 -19.97 -0.50
C LEU A 32 6.64 -20.04 -1.11
N TYR A 33 6.55 -20.10 -2.44
CA TYR A 33 5.28 -20.19 -3.18
C TYR A 33 4.97 -21.60 -3.68
N SER A 34 5.82 -22.54 -3.40
CA SER A 34 5.64 -23.95 -3.79
C SER A 34 5.48 -24.82 -2.55
N PRO A 35 4.36 -24.67 -1.81
CA PRO A 35 4.16 -25.45 -0.58
C PRO A 35 4.12 -26.93 -0.91
N LYS A 36 4.73 -27.72 -0.05
CA LYS A 36 4.76 -29.19 -0.19
C LYS A 36 3.72 -29.81 0.73
N PRO A 37 3.18 -30.98 0.38
CA PRO A 37 2.34 -31.75 1.30
C PRO A 37 3.05 -31.93 2.65
N GLY A 38 2.37 -31.58 3.74
CA GLY A 38 2.91 -31.64 5.08
C GLY A 38 3.46 -30.33 5.65
N ASP A 39 3.57 -29.28 4.83
CA ASP A 39 3.94 -27.95 5.32
C ASP A 39 2.86 -27.42 6.28
N LYS A 40 3.30 -27.02 7.49
CA LYS A 40 2.39 -26.53 8.53
C LYS A 40 1.93 -25.09 8.31
N ARG A 41 2.68 -24.30 7.54
CA ARG A 41 2.38 -22.90 7.24
C ARG A 41 2.68 -22.62 5.78
N VAL A 42 1.63 -22.48 5.01
CA VAL A 42 1.70 -22.18 3.57
C VAL A 42 1.80 -20.67 3.33
N PHE A 43 1.04 -19.91 4.11
CA PHE A 43 1.01 -18.44 4.01
C PHE A 43 0.67 -17.85 5.38
N TRP A 44 1.21 -16.66 5.66
CA TRP A 44 0.81 -15.85 6.82
C TRP A 44 0.80 -14.38 6.43
N ARG A 45 -0.06 -13.62 7.09
CA ARG A 45 -0.16 -12.17 6.96
C ARG A 45 -0.58 -11.55 8.28
N GLU A 46 0.11 -10.48 8.66
CA GLU A 46 -0.22 -9.61 9.77
C GLU A 46 -0.42 -8.19 9.26
N LYS A 47 -1.43 -7.49 9.77
CA LYS A 47 -1.63 -6.06 9.59
C LYS A 47 -1.65 -5.39 10.95
N ARG A 48 -0.98 -4.23 11.06
CA ARG A 48 -0.94 -3.44 12.29
C ARG A 48 -1.33 -2.00 11.98
N LEU A 49 -2.47 -1.60 12.52
CA LEU A 49 -2.96 -0.23 12.43
C LEU A 49 -2.59 0.53 13.69
N THR A 50 -2.05 1.72 13.51
CA THR A 50 -1.75 2.65 14.60
C THR A 50 -2.33 4.01 14.26
N VAL A 51 -3.09 4.58 15.19
CA VAL A 51 -3.59 5.95 15.11
C VAL A 51 -3.26 6.64 16.42
N SER A 52 -2.59 7.76 16.34
CA SER A 52 -2.28 8.61 17.48
C SER A 52 -2.71 10.04 17.22
N ILE A 53 -2.99 10.80 18.28
CA ILE A 53 -3.31 12.22 18.18
C ILE A 53 -2.05 13.01 18.51
N LYS A 54 -1.73 13.96 17.65
CA LYS A 54 -0.67 14.95 17.88
C LYS A 54 -1.24 16.36 17.75
N ARG A 55 -0.47 17.32 18.23
CA ARG A 55 -0.80 18.74 18.18
C ARG A 55 0.26 19.48 17.38
N ASP A 56 -0.17 20.34 16.46
CA ASP A 56 0.75 21.16 15.67
C ASP A 56 1.24 22.37 16.45
N SER A 57 2.11 23.17 15.84
CA SER A 57 2.66 24.39 16.42
C SER A 57 1.63 25.49 16.65
N GLN A 58 0.46 25.39 16.03
CA GLN A 58 -0.68 26.31 16.21
C GLN A 58 -1.69 25.82 17.25
N GLY A 59 -1.40 24.69 17.92
CA GLY A 59 -2.28 24.10 18.93
C GLY A 59 -3.45 23.27 18.34
N LYS A 60 -3.45 22.98 17.05
CA LYS A 60 -4.49 22.16 16.39
C LYS A 60 -4.14 20.67 16.46
N ASP A 61 -5.12 19.87 16.85
CA ASP A 61 -4.98 18.42 16.87
C ASP A 61 -5.12 17.83 15.47
N PHE A 62 -4.31 16.79 15.19
CA PHE A 62 -4.41 15.96 13.99
C PHE A 62 -4.10 14.51 14.34
N TYR A 63 -4.51 13.59 13.48
CA TYR A 63 -4.23 12.17 13.63
C TYR A 63 -2.99 11.80 12.82
N VAL A 64 -2.09 11.04 13.44
CA VAL A 64 -0.99 10.36 12.76
C VAL A 64 -1.44 8.92 12.55
N CYS A 65 -1.61 8.54 11.29
CA CYS A 65 -2.15 7.26 10.87
C CYS A 65 -1.06 6.42 10.22
N GLU A 66 -0.89 5.18 10.64
CA GLU A 66 0.03 4.22 10.04
C GLU A 66 -0.61 2.84 9.96
N ASN A 67 -0.43 2.16 8.84
CA ASN A 67 -0.81 0.76 8.69
C ASN A 67 0.35 0.00 8.04
N ALA A 68 0.84 -1.01 8.74
CA ALA A 68 1.89 -1.91 8.29
C ALA A 68 1.29 -3.28 7.95
N MET A 69 1.78 -3.89 6.89
CA MET A 69 1.51 -5.27 6.52
C MET A 69 2.82 -6.03 6.39
N ASN A 70 2.89 -7.15 7.08
CA ASN A 70 3.99 -8.09 6.94
C ASN A 70 3.41 -9.47 6.61
N ASP A 71 3.88 -10.07 5.52
CA ASP A 71 3.49 -11.42 5.13
C ASP A 71 4.69 -12.18 4.52
N THR A 72 4.44 -13.35 3.99
CA THR A 72 5.48 -14.17 3.35
C THR A 72 6.24 -13.40 2.26
N VAL A 73 5.60 -12.45 1.58
CA VAL A 73 6.09 -11.78 0.36
C VAL A 73 6.34 -10.31 0.55
N HIS A 74 5.56 -9.67 1.42
CA HIS A 74 5.54 -8.23 1.60
C HIS A 74 5.95 -7.84 3.01
N ASP A 75 6.66 -6.74 3.11
CA ASP A 75 6.84 -5.94 4.32
C ASP A 75 6.70 -4.49 3.89
N ILE A 76 5.50 -3.96 4.01
CA ILE A 76 5.13 -2.63 3.54
C ILE A 76 4.38 -1.85 4.61
N THR A 77 4.60 -0.55 4.62
CA THR A 77 3.92 0.39 5.50
C THR A 77 3.41 1.56 4.67
N ILE A 78 2.23 2.06 5.01
CA ILE A 78 1.72 3.34 4.55
C ILE A 78 1.36 4.19 5.76
N GLY A 79 1.66 5.49 5.69
CA GLY A 79 1.31 6.44 6.72
C GLY A 79 0.94 7.80 6.16
N PHE A 80 0.16 8.55 6.92
CA PHE A 80 -0.19 9.94 6.65
C PHE A 80 -0.73 10.63 7.89
N ASP A 81 -0.64 11.95 7.90
CA ASP A 81 -1.32 12.78 8.88
C ASP A 81 -2.70 13.16 8.35
N LEU A 82 -3.72 13.09 9.21
CA LEU A 82 -5.09 13.44 8.89
C LEU A 82 -5.56 14.56 9.81
N ALA A 83 -5.77 15.72 9.23
CA ALA A 83 -6.32 16.87 9.96
C ALA A 83 -7.80 16.62 10.34
N ARG A 84 -8.30 17.31 11.36
CA ARG A 84 -9.70 17.21 11.81
C ARG A 84 -10.72 17.53 10.72
N ASP A 85 -10.34 18.34 9.74
CA ASP A 85 -11.18 18.70 8.60
C ASP A 85 -11.04 17.73 7.41
N GLY A 86 -10.35 16.60 7.60
CA GLY A 86 -10.19 15.54 6.60
C GLY A 86 -9.05 15.76 5.62
N VAL A 87 -8.22 16.79 5.77
CA VAL A 87 -7.08 17.01 4.85
C VAL A 87 -5.91 16.11 5.22
N ILE A 88 -5.35 15.43 4.22
CA ILE A 88 -4.18 14.56 4.35
C ILE A 88 -2.89 15.36 4.11
N SER A 89 -1.89 15.11 4.93
CA SER A 89 -0.51 15.58 4.77
C SER A 89 0.50 14.51 5.17
N ASN A 90 1.78 14.73 4.87
CA ASN A 90 2.89 13.81 5.19
C ASN A 90 2.66 12.37 4.73
N ALA A 91 1.93 12.18 3.63
CA ALA A 91 1.65 10.86 3.09
C ALA A 91 2.94 10.21 2.55
N HIS A 92 3.21 9.01 3.03
CA HIS A 92 4.42 8.26 2.71
C HIS A 92 4.12 6.75 2.70
N SER A 93 4.98 5.99 2.03
CA SER A 93 5.01 4.54 2.14
C SER A 93 6.45 4.05 2.12
N ARG A 94 6.64 2.85 2.65
CA ARG A 94 7.92 2.17 2.67
C ARG A 94 7.72 0.69 2.42
N GLY A 95 8.50 0.12 1.50
CA GLY A 95 8.57 -1.31 1.26
C GLY A 95 9.95 -1.84 1.64
N LEU A 96 10.03 -2.66 2.68
CA LEU A 96 11.27 -3.36 3.08
C LEU A 96 11.43 -4.68 2.33
N ARG A 97 10.32 -5.35 2.07
CA ARG A 97 10.25 -6.54 1.24
C ARG A 97 9.13 -6.37 0.23
N LEU A 98 9.47 -6.45 -1.04
CA LEU A 98 8.57 -6.31 -2.16
C LEU A 98 8.71 -7.53 -3.08
N PRO A 99 7.62 -8.04 -3.65
CA PRO A 99 7.67 -9.24 -4.49
C PRO A 99 8.52 -9.04 -5.75
N TYR A 100 8.52 -7.85 -6.31
CA TYR A 100 9.20 -7.57 -7.58
C TYR A 100 9.99 -6.25 -7.48
N HIS A 101 11.29 -6.36 -7.16
CA HIS A 101 12.19 -5.22 -7.16
C HIS A 101 12.42 -4.69 -8.57
N GLY A 102 12.40 -3.37 -8.72
CA GLY A 102 12.47 -2.66 -9.99
C GLY A 102 11.10 -2.29 -10.57
N VAL A 103 10.01 -2.78 -9.97
CA VAL A 103 8.63 -2.48 -10.40
C VAL A 103 7.78 -1.98 -9.22
N CYS A 104 7.73 -2.73 -8.12
CA CYS A 104 6.85 -2.41 -6.99
C CYS A 104 7.20 -1.07 -6.33
N GLU A 105 8.45 -0.63 -6.39
CA GLU A 105 8.89 0.66 -5.86
C GLU A 105 8.21 1.85 -6.56
N HIS A 106 7.89 1.73 -7.85
CA HIS A 106 7.19 2.80 -8.58
C HIS A 106 5.80 3.08 -7.99
N ALA A 107 5.09 2.03 -7.58
CA ALA A 107 3.79 2.20 -6.93
C ALA A 107 3.89 2.91 -5.57
N GLN A 108 5.01 2.72 -4.84
CA GLN A 108 5.24 3.41 -3.55
C GLN A 108 5.29 4.94 -3.72
N LEU A 109 5.87 5.43 -4.80
CA LEU A 109 6.01 6.87 -5.06
C LEU A 109 4.65 7.56 -5.20
N ARG A 110 3.61 6.82 -5.59
CA ARG A 110 2.27 7.39 -5.76
C ARG A 110 1.61 7.78 -4.44
N THR A 111 2.09 7.29 -3.31
CA THR A 111 1.56 7.68 -1.99
C THR A 111 1.62 9.19 -1.78
N ALA A 112 2.61 9.87 -2.33
CA ALA A 112 2.70 11.33 -2.28
C ALA A 112 1.47 12.06 -2.88
N ARG A 113 0.71 11.41 -3.76
CA ARG A 113 -0.53 11.95 -4.36
C ARG A 113 -1.68 12.08 -3.37
N LEU A 114 -1.57 11.48 -2.20
CA LEU A 114 -2.54 11.65 -1.12
C LEU A 114 -2.42 13.01 -0.44
N ASN A 115 -1.25 13.66 -0.50
CA ASN A 115 -1.05 14.96 0.11
C ASN A 115 -2.01 16.00 -0.46
N ARG A 116 -2.59 16.81 0.43
CA ARG A 116 -3.60 17.84 0.16
C ARG A 116 -4.97 17.29 -0.30
N MET A 117 -5.14 15.97 -0.31
CA MET A 117 -6.46 15.39 -0.54
C MET A 117 -7.33 15.62 0.69
N ARG A 118 -8.58 16.03 0.46
CA ARG A 118 -9.61 16.06 1.50
C ARG A 118 -10.43 14.77 1.40
N VAL A 119 -10.43 14.02 2.48
CA VAL A 119 -11.25 12.80 2.62
C VAL A 119 -12.71 13.21 2.77
N ASN A 120 -13.60 12.56 2.05
CA ASN A 120 -15.06 12.73 2.09
C ASN A 120 -15.75 11.37 1.86
N ASP A 121 -17.07 11.31 1.80
CA ASP A 121 -17.84 10.07 1.63
C ASP A 121 -17.41 9.22 0.41
N GLY A 122 -16.82 9.84 -0.62
CA GLY A 122 -16.29 9.15 -1.80
C GLY A 122 -14.81 8.73 -1.68
N TYR A 123 -14.22 8.71 -0.49
CA TYR A 123 -12.78 8.51 -0.30
C TYR A 123 -12.25 7.22 -0.93
N THR A 124 -13.04 6.15 -0.97
CA THR A 124 -12.60 4.87 -1.55
C THR A 124 -12.19 5.02 -3.02
N LEU A 125 -13.00 5.71 -3.83
CA LEU A 125 -12.67 5.98 -5.24
C LEU A 125 -11.47 6.92 -5.35
N GLN A 126 -11.41 7.95 -4.52
CA GLN A 126 -10.30 8.90 -4.52
C GLN A 126 -8.97 8.22 -4.21
N PHE A 127 -8.94 7.29 -3.24
CA PHE A 127 -7.73 6.51 -2.93
C PHE A 127 -7.40 5.52 -4.04
N ALA A 128 -8.40 4.83 -4.61
CA ALA A 128 -8.19 3.93 -5.73
C ALA A 128 -7.48 4.64 -6.89
N ASP A 129 -7.91 5.86 -7.24
CA ASP A 129 -7.33 6.65 -8.34
C ASP A 129 -5.91 7.15 -8.04
N ARG A 130 -5.58 7.37 -6.76
CA ARG A 130 -4.27 7.91 -6.37
C ARG A 130 -3.22 6.83 -6.12
N VAL A 131 -3.55 5.79 -5.39
CA VAL A 131 -2.58 4.78 -4.93
C VAL A 131 -2.91 3.35 -5.34
N GLY A 132 -4.11 3.11 -5.91
CA GLY A 132 -4.57 1.81 -6.39
C GLY A 132 -4.56 1.69 -7.92
N ARG A 133 -5.38 0.75 -8.43
CA ARG A 133 -5.57 0.44 -9.86
C ARG A 133 -4.25 0.09 -10.56
N SER A 134 -4.27 0.06 -11.89
CA SER A 134 -3.12 -0.29 -12.75
C SER A 134 -1.89 0.61 -12.58
N GLU A 135 -2.03 1.79 -12.03
CA GLU A 135 -0.92 2.72 -11.80
C GLU A 135 -0.39 2.68 -10.36
N GLY A 136 -1.05 2.00 -9.46
CA GLY A 136 -0.74 1.96 -8.04
C GLY A 136 -0.47 0.56 -7.52
N CYS A 137 -0.72 0.38 -6.23
CA CYS A 137 -0.55 -0.87 -5.52
C CYS A 137 -1.85 -1.24 -4.79
N ALA A 138 -2.38 -2.43 -5.06
CA ALA A 138 -3.57 -2.94 -4.40
C ALA A 138 -3.38 -3.03 -2.87
N HIS A 139 -2.18 -3.36 -2.40
CA HIS A 139 -1.88 -3.43 -0.97
C HIS A 139 -1.83 -2.05 -0.31
N LEU A 140 -1.23 -1.04 -0.96
CA LEU A 140 -1.24 0.34 -0.42
C LEU A 140 -2.66 0.90 -0.37
N PHE A 141 -3.48 0.62 -1.38
CA PHE A 141 -4.89 0.98 -1.38
C PHE A 141 -5.64 0.32 -0.21
N ASP A 142 -5.52 -1.01 -0.07
CA ASP A 142 -6.19 -1.78 0.99
C ASP A 142 -5.79 -1.30 2.40
N LEU A 143 -4.49 -1.09 2.63
CA LEU A 143 -3.98 -0.57 3.90
C LEU A 143 -4.49 0.85 4.21
N SER A 144 -4.62 1.69 3.18
CA SER A 144 -5.16 3.06 3.35
C SER A 144 -6.64 3.03 3.73
N ILE A 145 -7.43 2.19 3.08
CA ILE A 145 -8.85 2.06 3.35
C ILE A 145 -9.10 1.50 4.75
N ASP A 146 -8.29 0.55 5.20
CA ASP A 146 -8.39 0.02 6.57
C ASP A 146 -8.22 1.14 7.61
N LEU A 147 -7.26 2.07 7.42
CA LEU A 147 -7.06 3.23 8.31
C LEU A 147 -8.30 4.14 8.31
N LEU A 148 -8.84 4.44 7.15
CA LEU A 148 -9.95 5.40 7.02
C LEU A 148 -11.28 4.88 7.56
N ARG A 149 -11.46 3.56 7.61
CA ARG A 149 -12.64 2.92 8.25
C ARG A 149 -12.75 3.22 9.74
N LEU A 150 -11.66 3.66 10.38
CA LEU A 150 -11.68 4.07 11.80
C LEU A 150 -12.31 5.45 12.02
N PHE A 151 -12.57 6.20 10.96
CA PHE A 151 -13.10 7.57 11.01
C PHE A 151 -14.49 7.63 10.39
N LYS A 152 -15.26 8.60 10.85
CA LYS A 152 -16.52 9.03 10.22
C LYS A 152 -16.27 10.38 9.55
N PHE A 153 -16.58 10.48 8.29
CA PHE A 153 -16.43 11.67 7.47
C PHE A 153 -17.78 12.22 7.08
#